data_77ccd5ebc90f9c90692c30c8a9e99ece
#
_entry.id   77ccd5ebc90f9c90692c30c8a9e99ece
#
_cell.length_a   1.000
_cell.length_b   1.000
_cell.length_c   1.000
_cell.angle_alpha   90.00
_cell.angle_beta   90.00
_cell.angle_gamma   90.00
#
_symmetry.space_group_name_H-M   'P 1'
#
loop_
_entity.id
_entity.type
_entity.pdbx_description
1 polymer ?
#
loop_
_entity_poly.entity_id
_entity_poly.type
_entity_poly.pdbx_seq_one_letter_code
_entity_poly.pdbx_strand_id
1 'polypeptide(L)'
;YLAEHGPNTILETSPKITALLAALGLKDRRCDSDPKAEARFVVRGRQPVPLPGGALDFFRSKLFSWSAKRRLLAEPFIGRATREESVGEFVTRRLGQEFLDYAINPLVSGIYAGDPARLSVQHAFPKIYNLELRYGSLIRGQFLGARERKRRGEVSKAHAKKFSFD
;
A
#
# COMPACT_ATOMS: atom_id res chain seq x y z
N TYR A 1 26.94 14.70 4.30
CA TYR A 1 25.74 13.85 4.09
C TYR A 1 25.86 12.58 4.92
N LEU A 2 24.87 12.29 5.74
CA LEU A 2 24.72 11.00 6.40
C LEU A 2 23.94 10.06 5.48
N ALA A 3 24.51 8.93 5.10
CA ALA A 3 23.85 7.90 4.31
C ALA A 3 23.69 6.64 5.15
N GLU A 4 22.45 6.29 5.45
CA GLU A 4 22.15 5.08 6.20
C GLU A 4 21.99 3.88 5.25
N HIS A 5 22.55 2.74 5.65
CA HIS A 5 22.43 1.49 4.89
C HIS A 5 21.14 0.71 5.16
N GLY A 6 20.29 1.20 6.05
CA GLY A 6 19.06 0.56 6.48
C GLY A 6 17.85 1.47 6.40
N PRO A 7 16.71 1.04 6.97
CA PRO A 7 15.51 1.85 7.05
C PRO A 7 15.73 3.04 7.97
N ASN A 8 15.50 4.24 7.43
CA ASN A 8 15.68 5.52 8.12
C ASN A 8 14.35 6.16 8.58
N THR A 9 13.23 5.45 8.44
CA THR A 9 11.91 5.98 8.76
C THR A 9 11.17 5.07 9.71
N ILE A 10 10.65 5.64 10.79
CA ILE A 10 9.83 4.97 11.79
C ILE A 10 8.37 5.39 11.61
N LEU A 11 7.45 4.42 11.69
CA LEU A 11 6.01 4.66 11.66
C LEU A 11 5.47 4.66 13.10
N GLU A 12 4.85 5.75 13.53
CA GLU A 12 4.20 5.86 14.84
C GLU A 12 2.85 5.12 14.83
N THR A 13 2.90 3.80 14.95
CA THR A 13 1.73 2.91 14.88
C THR A 13 1.16 2.55 16.25
N SER A 14 1.84 2.92 17.35
CA SER A 14 1.45 2.55 18.70
C SER A 14 1.95 3.59 19.72
N PRO A 15 1.19 3.87 20.78
CA PRO A 15 1.65 4.70 21.91
C PRO A 15 2.95 4.19 22.58
N LYS A 16 3.25 2.90 22.44
CA LYS A 16 4.49 2.31 22.95
C LYS A 16 5.74 2.90 22.31
N ILE A 17 5.67 3.32 21.05
CA ILE A 17 6.79 3.98 20.35
C ILE A 17 7.07 5.33 21.01
N THR A 18 6.04 6.13 21.24
CA THR A 18 6.17 7.42 21.94
C THR A 18 6.73 7.27 23.34
N ALA A 19 6.29 6.25 24.09
CA ALA A 19 6.79 5.95 25.42
C ALA A 19 8.27 5.52 25.39
N LEU A 20 8.66 4.70 24.41
CA LEU A 20 10.05 4.29 24.23
C LEU A 20 10.96 5.48 23.92
N LEU A 21 10.54 6.39 23.01
CA LEU A 21 11.30 7.60 22.70
C LEU A 21 11.50 8.50 23.91
N ALA A 22 10.46 8.58 24.77
CA ALA A 22 10.55 9.32 26.02
C ALA A 22 11.57 8.70 26.98
N ALA A 23 11.52 7.38 27.15
CA ALA A 23 12.43 6.65 28.03
C ALA A 23 13.89 6.73 27.56
N LEU A 24 14.13 6.81 26.25
CA LEU A 24 15.47 6.94 25.66
C LEU A 24 15.97 8.39 25.56
N GLY A 25 15.16 9.39 25.93
CA GLY A 25 15.54 10.81 25.80
C GLY A 25 15.67 11.29 24.34
N LEU A 26 15.01 10.61 23.38
CA LEU A 26 15.14 10.88 21.94
C LEU A 26 14.03 11.78 21.37
N LYS A 27 13.16 12.35 22.22
CA LYS A 27 12.04 13.18 21.76
C LYS A 27 12.49 14.40 20.98
N ASP A 28 13.54 15.05 21.46
CA ASP A 28 14.03 16.34 20.89
C ASP A 28 14.84 16.13 19.61
N ARG A 29 15.27 14.89 19.34
CA ARG A 29 15.97 14.51 18.10
C ARG A 29 15.05 13.98 17.03
N ARG A 30 13.75 14.01 17.27
CA ARG A 30 12.74 13.53 16.33
C ARG A 30 12.53 14.55 15.20
N CYS A 31 12.70 14.09 13.97
CA CYS A 31 12.40 14.82 12.74
C CYS A 31 11.16 14.23 12.08
N ASP A 32 10.04 14.94 12.11
CA ASP A 32 8.82 14.51 11.42
C ASP A 32 8.95 14.71 9.91
N SER A 33 8.36 13.79 9.12
CA SER A 33 8.36 13.92 7.66
C SER A 33 7.56 15.16 7.21
N ASP A 34 8.09 15.90 6.22
CA ASP A 34 7.34 17.00 5.60
C ASP A 34 6.10 16.42 4.87
N PRO A 35 4.88 16.90 5.19
CA PRO A 35 3.67 16.49 4.49
C PRO A 35 3.73 16.69 2.97
N LYS A 36 4.51 17.67 2.49
CA LYS A 36 4.73 17.92 1.06
C LYS A 36 5.60 16.87 0.38
N ALA A 37 6.43 16.15 1.14
CA ALA A 37 7.29 15.08 0.63
C ALA A 37 6.57 13.71 0.52
N GLU A 38 5.28 13.62 0.77
CA GLU A 38 4.52 12.36 0.69
C GLU A 38 4.21 11.91 -0.74
N ALA A 39 4.42 12.75 -1.74
CA ALA A 39 4.16 12.42 -3.14
C ALA A 39 5.07 11.28 -3.60
N ARG A 40 4.44 10.22 -4.12
CA ARG A 40 5.13 9.07 -4.72
C ARG A 40 4.92 9.09 -6.22
N PHE A 41 5.95 8.77 -6.96
CA PHE A 41 5.93 8.78 -8.42
C PHE A 41 6.30 7.41 -8.96
N VAL A 42 5.69 7.06 -10.08
CA VAL A 42 6.04 5.87 -10.88
C VAL A 42 6.40 6.33 -12.27
N VAL A 43 7.44 5.76 -12.85
CA VAL A 43 7.85 6.09 -14.23
C VAL A 43 6.93 5.35 -15.21
N ARG A 44 6.18 6.11 -16.02
CA ARG A 44 5.41 5.61 -17.17
C ARG A 44 5.78 6.39 -18.41
N GLY A 45 6.16 5.70 -19.50
CA GLY A 45 6.55 6.36 -20.73
C GLY A 45 7.74 7.32 -20.57
N ARG A 46 8.73 6.97 -19.74
CA ARG A 46 9.92 7.78 -19.39
C ARG A 46 9.61 9.07 -18.62
N GLN A 47 8.41 9.23 -18.11
CA GLN A 47 8.03 10.39 -17.30
C GLN A 47 7.57 9.96 -15.90
N PRO A 48 7.93 10.71 -14.84
CA PRO A 48 7.40 10.46 -13.52
C PRO A 48 5.93 10.88 -13.46
N VAL A 49 5.06 9.93 -13.12
CA VAL A 49 3.63 10.14 -12.93
C VAL A 49 3.29 9.94 -11.46
N PRO A 50 2.60 10.88 -10.81
CA PRO A 50 2.24 10.74 -9.41
C PRO A 50 1.26 9.58 -9.19
N LEU A 51 1.50 8.81 -8.12
CA LEU A 51 0.55 7.82 -7.65
C LEU A 51 -0.70 8.53 -7.11
N PRO A 52 -1.91 8.09 -7.50
CA PRO A 52 -3.14 8.70 -7.02
C PRO A 52 -3.30 8.47 -5.51
N GLY A 53 -3.57 9.55 -4.77
CA GLY A 53 -3.78 9.52 -3.32
C GLY A 53 -5.19 9.11 -2.89
N GLY A 54 -6.15 9.11 -3.83
CA GLY A 54 -7.55 8.79 -3.55
C GLY A 54 -8.33 8.36 -4.78
N ALA A 55 -9.61 8.02 -4.60
CA ALA A 55 -10.47 7.51 -5.66
C ALA A 55 -10.66 8.55 -6.80
N LEU A 56 -10.89 9.81 -6.48
CA LEU A 56 -11.03 10.86 -7.50
C LEU A 56 -9.73 11.06 -8.29
N ASP A 57 -8.59 11.07 -7.60
CA ASP A 57 -7.28 11.20 -8.22
C ASP A 57 -6.97 9.99 -9.11
N PHE A 58 -7.40 8.79 -8.70
CA PHE A 58 -7.28 7.59 -9.50
C PHE A 58 -8.00 7.73 -10.85
N PHE A 59 -9.25 8.20 -10.85
CA PHE A 59 -10.00 8.37 -12.10
C PHE A 59 -9.44 9.49 -12.98
N ARG A 60 -8.83 10.53 -12.41
CA ARG A 60 -8.18 11.63 -13.14
C ARG A 60 -6.75 11.29 -13.58
N SER A 61 -6.09 10.35 -12.89
CA SER A 61 -4.70 9.99 -13.15
C SER A 61 -4.49 9.45 -14.56
N LYS A 62 -3.39 9.84 -15.17
CA LYS A 62 -2.88 9.29 -16.44
C LYS A 62 -2.09 7.98 -16.23
N LEU A 63 -1.89 7.56 -14.98
CA LEU A 63 -1.15 6.35 -14.65
C LEU A 63 -1.85 5.08 -15.14
N PHE A 64 -3.18 5.08 -15.22
CA PHE A 64 -3.97 3.93 -15.64
C PHE A 64 -4.85 4.28 -16.83
N SER A 65 -4.94 3.36 -17.80
CA SER A 65 -5.85 3.50 -18.93
C SER A 65 -7.33 3.41 -18.51
N TRP A 66 -8.23 3.83 -19.38
CA TRP A 66 -9.66 3.66 -19.13
C TRP A 66 -10.09 2.20 -19.05
N SER A 67 -9.41 1.29 -19.76
CA SER A 67 -9.65 -0.14 -19.65
C SER A 67 -9.30 -0.69 -18.26
N ALA A 68 -8.16 -0.28 -17.71
CA ALA A 68 -7.78 -0.64 -16.33
C ALA A 68 -8.74 -0.07 -15.29
N LYS A 69 -9.20 1.16 -15.46
CA LYS A 69 -10.21 1.78 -14.58
C LYS A 69 -11.55 1.04 -14.61
N ARG A 70 -12.03 0.64 -15.80
CA ARG A 70 -13.25 -0.18 -15.93
C ARG A 70 -13.07 -1.56 -15.32
N ARG A 71 -11.89 -2.18 -15.51
CA ARG A 71 -11.59 -3.47 -14.89
C ARG A 71 -11.61 -3.40 -13.36
N LEU A 72 -11.09 -2.33 -12.78
CA LEU A 72 -11.20 -2.11 -11.34
C LEU A 72 -12.65 -2.05 -10.86
N LEU A 73 -13.53 -1.38 -11.60
CA LEU A 73 -14.97 -1.34 -11.25
C LEU A 73 -15.64 -2.72 -11.38
N ALA A 74 -15.13 -3.59 -12.25
CA ALA A 74 -15.62 -4.96 -12.40
C ALA A 74 -15.01 -5.94 -11.36
N GLU A 75 -14.02 -5.51 -10.57
CA GLU A 75 -13.35 -6.35 -9.59
C GLU A 75 -14.32 -7.08 -8.61
N PRO A 76 -15.41 -6.48 -8.11
CA PRO A 76 -16.34 -7.16 -7.22
C PRO A 76 -17.05 -8.39 -7.80
N PHE A 77 -17.01 -8.54 -9.12
CA PHE A 77 -17.63 -9.66 -9.83
C PHE A 77 -16.63 -10.77 -10.21
N ILE A 78 -15.33 -10.56 -9.91
CA ILE A 78 -14.29 -11.55 -10.18
C ILE A 78 -14.33 -12.64 -9.10
N GLY A 79 -14.36 -13.91 -9.53
CA GLY A 79 -14.36 -15.07 -8.64
C GLY A 79 -13.09 -15.15 -7.76
N ARG A 80 -13.20 -15.89 -6.66
CA ARG A 80 -12.06 -16.20 -5.79
C ARG A 80 -11.14 -17.21 -6.47
N ALA A 81 -9.87 -17.17 -6.09
CA ALA A 81 -8.94 -18.22 -6.49
C ALA A 81 -9.32 -19.56 -5.83
N THR A 82 -9.09 -20.63 -6.56
CA THR A 82 -9.26 -22.02 -6.07
C THR A 82 -7.93 -22.64 -5.64
N ARG A 83 -6.82 -21.97 -5.89
CA ARG A 83 -5.46 -22.39 -5.56
C ARG A 83 -4.67 -21.23 -4.97
N GLU A 84 -3.53 -21.54 -4.39
CA GLU A 84 -2.57 -20.52 -3.99
C GLU A 84 -2.04 -19.76 -5.21
N GLU A 85 -1.95 -18.45 -5.10
CA GLU A 85 -1.51 -17.56 -6.16
C GLU A 85 -0.27 -16.79 -5.74
N SER A 86 0.58 -16.50 -6.71
CA SER A 86 1.59 -15.45 -6.55
C SER A 86 0.93 -14.06 -6.49
N VAL A 87 1.69 -13.07 -6.02
CA VAL A 87 1.23 -11.66 -6.04
C VAL A 87 0.91 -11.22 -7.47
N GLY A 88 1.74 -11.64 -8.45
CA GLY A 88 1.53 -11.33 -9.85
C GLY A 88 0.24 -11.92 -10.41
N GLU A 89 -0.02 -13.20 -10.17
CA GLU A 89 -1.26 -13.88 -10.60
C GLU A 89 -2.50 -13.25 -9.95
N PHE A 90 -2.46 -13.05 -8.64
CA PHE A 90 -3.55 -12.44 -7.88
C PHE A 90 -3.92 -11.05 -8.39
N VAL A 91 -2.91 -10.18 -8.59
CA VAL A 91 -3.14 -8.81 -9.06
C VAL A 91 -3.64 -8.80 -10.50
N THR A 92 -3.04 -9.61 -11.38
CA THR A 92 -3.47 -9.69 -12.78
C THR A 92 -4.91 -10.19 -12.89
N ARG A 93 -5.29 -11.20 -12.11
CA ARG A 93 -6.66 -11.70 -12.06
C ARG A 93 -7.64 -10.67 -11.53
N ARG A 94 -7.32 -10.00 -10.42
CA ARG A 94 -8.21 -9.05 -9.75
C ARG A 94 -8.25 -7.67 -10.37
N LEU A 95 -7.10 -7.10 -10.63
CA LEU A 95 -6.97 -5.69 -10.99
C LEU A 95 -6.50 -5.47 -12.44
N GLY A 96 -5.87 -6.51 -13.03
CA GLY A 96 -5.35 -6.47 -14.39
C GLY A 96 -3.87 -6.13 -14.47
N GLN A 97 -3.30 -6.33 -15.68
CA GLN A 97 -1.86 -6.23 -15.93
C GLN A 97 -1.30 -4.83 -15.66
N GLU A 98 -2.01 -3.76 -16.02
CA GLU A 98 -1.53 -2.38 -15.75
C GLU A 98 -1.34 -2.10 -14.25
N PHE A 99 -2.17 -2.68 -13.39
CA PHE A 99 -1.97 -2.58 -11.93
C PHE A 99 -0.74 -3.32 -11.47
N LEU A 100 -0.47 -4.50 -12.05
CA LEU A 100 0.75 -5.22 -11.77
C LEU A 100 1.96 -4.37 -12.16
N ASP A 101 1.98 -3.84 -13.39
CA ASP A 101 3.13 -3.14 -13.96
C ASP A 101 3.43 -1.80 -13.27
N TYR A 102 2.41 -0.99 -13.00
CA TYR A 102 2.58 0.39 -12.55
C TYR A 102 2.29 0.64 -11.07
N ALA A 103 1.71 -0.32 -10.37
CA ALA A 103 1.48 -0.19 -8.92
C ALA A 103 2.24 -1.25 -8.12
N ILE A 104 2.08 -2.53 -8.47
CA ILE A 104 2.57 -3.63 -7.64
C ILE A 104 4.04 -3.96 -7.89
N ASN A 105 4.49 -4.00 -9.14
CA ASN A 105 5.91 -4.21 -9.45
C ASN A 105 6.82 -3.18 -8.79
N PRO A 106 6.57 -1.86 -8.90
CA PRO A 106 7.37 -0.86 -8.20
C PRO A 106 7.31 -1.02 -6.67
N LEU A 107 6.14 -1.37 -6.12
CA LEU A 107 5.97 -1.58 -4.69
C LEU A 107 6.75 -2.80 -4.20
N VAL A 108 6.63 -3.93 -4.90
CA VAL A 108 7.31 -5.18 -4.54
C VAL A 108 8.82 -5.04 -4.69
N SER A 109 9.28 -4.43 -5.77
CA SER A 109 10.71 -4.16 -5.97
C SER A 109 11.29 -3.26 -4.89
N GLY A 110 10.54 -2.22 -4.47
CA GLY A 110 10.99 -1.28 -3.43
C GLY A 110 10.97 -1.83 -2.01
N ILE A 111 10.05 -2.77 -1.69
CA ILE A 111 9.90 -3.30 -0.33
C ILE A 111 10.66 -4.63 -0.16
N TYR A 112 10.55 -5.52 -1.14
CA TYR A 112 11.05 -6.90 -1.04
C TYR A 112 12.29 -7.15 -1.89
N ALA A 113 12.69 -6.20 -2.75
CA ALA A 113 13.71 -6.40 -3.80
C ALA A 113 13.47 -7.71 -4.58
N GLY A 114 12.20 -8.07 -4.78
CA GLY A 114 11.76 -9.37 -5.28
C GLY A 114 10.89 -9.28 -6.53
N ASP A 115 10.55 -10.46 -7.04
CA ASP A 115 9.68 -10.64 -8.19
C ASP A 115 8.25 -11.01 -7.72
N PRO A 116 7.20 -10.23 -8.06
CA PRO A 116 5.82 -10.55 -7.67
C PRO A 116 5.31 -11.89 -8.23
N ALA A 117 5.92 -12.42 -9.30
CA ALA A 117 5.58 -13.75 -9.81
C ALA A 117 6.04 -14.89 -8.89
N ARG A 118 7.01 -14.63 -8.00
CA ARG A 118 7.61 -15.61 -7.09
C ARG A 118 7.19 -15.45 -5.63
N LEU A 119 6.46 -14.38 -5.30
CA LEU A 119 5.99 -14.11 -3.94
C LEU A 119 4.56 -14.61 -3.77
N SER A 120 4.30 -15.42 -2.75
CA SER A 120 2.94 -15.81 -2.37
C SER A 120 2.17 -14.59 -1.85
N VAL A 121 0.96 -14.35 -2.38
CA VAL A 121 0.12 -13.23 -1.94
C VAL A 121 -0.30 -13.39 -0.49
N GLN A 122 -0.53 -14.60 -0.04
CA GLN A 122 -0.93 -14.92 1.33
C GLN A 122 0.13 -14.48 2.34
N HIS A 123 1.41 -14.71 2.02
CA HIS A 123 2.52 -14.41 2.92
C HIS A 123 3.06 -12.99 2.76
N ALA A 124 3.17 -12.49 1.52
CA ALA A 124 3.67 -11.14 1.28
C ALA A 124 2.64 -10.04 1.61
N PHE A 125 1.37 -10.27 1.28
CA PHE A 125 0.29 -9.30 1.47
C PHE A 125 -0.94 -9.89 2.18
N PRO A 126 -0.81 -10.42 3.41
CA PRO A 126 -1.89 -11.12 4.12
C PRO A 126 -3.15 -10.26 4.29
N LYS A 127 -3.02 -8.93 4.39
CA LYS A 127 -4.18 -8.05 4.51
C LYS A 127 -5.04 -8.05 3.24
N ILE A 128 -4.42 -8.00 2.07
CA ILE A 128 -5.10 -7.99 0.78
C ILE A 128 -5.72 -9.37 0.51
N TYR A 129 -4.97 -10.44 0.77
CA TYR A 129 -5.46 -11.80 0.70
C TYR A 129 -6.70 -12.03 1.58
N ASN A 130 -6.67 -11.56 2.83
CA ASN A 130 -7.80 -11.67 3.76
C ASN A 130 -9.03 -10.85 3.31
N LEU A 131 -8.87 -9.76 2.56
CA LEU A 131 -10.02 -9.06 1.97
C LEU A 131 -10.76 -9.95 0.98
N GLU A 132 -10.04 -10.64 0.11
CA GLU A 132 -10.66 -11.61 -0.80
C GLU A 132 -11.28 -12.77 -0.04
N LEU A 133 -10.55 -13.34 0.92
CA LEU A 133 -11.01 -14.49 1.69
C LEU A 133 -12.30 -14.18 2.47
N ARG A 134 -12.42 -13.00 3.07
CA ARG A 134 -13.58 -12.63 3.90
C ARG A 134 -14.74 -12.07 3.09
N TYR A 135 -14.47 -11.20 2.13
CA TYR A 135 -15.49 -10.41 1.44
C TYR A 135 -15.67 -10.79 -0.04
N GLY A 136 -14.81 -11.67 -0.57
CA GLY A 136 -14.83 -12.09 -1.97
C GLY A 136 -14.34 -11.03 -2.96
N SER A 137 -13.97 -9.84 -2.49
CA SER A 137 -13.57 -8.69 -3.30
C SER A 137 -12.70 -7.74 -2.50
N LEU A 138 -11.72 -7.15 -3.14
CA LEU A 138 -10.87 -6.12 -2.54
C LEU A 138 -11.66 -4.83 -2.29
N ILE A 139 -12.46 -4.41 -3.27
CA ILE A 139 -13.26 -3.18 -3.18
C ILE A 139 -14.32 -3.31 -2.08
N ARG A 140 -15.13 -4.37 -2.12
CA ARG A 140 -16.12 -4.63 -1.06
C ARG A 140 -15.46 -4.74 0.31
N GLY A 141 -14.33 -5.45 0.38
CA GLY A 141 -13.57 -5.62 1.61
C GLY A 141 -13.01 -4.32 2.17
N GLN A 142 -12.57 -3.38 1.33
CA GLN A 142 -12.12 -2.06 1.78
C GLN A 142 -13.28 -1.28 2.44
N PHE A 143 -14.44 -1.23 1.80
CA PHE A 143 -15.61 -0.51 2.35
C PHE A 143 -16.16 -1.16 3.61
N LEU A 144 -16.44 -2.46 3.57
CA LEU A 144 -17.01 -3.20 4.71
C LEU A 144 -16.01 -3.28 5.86
N GLY A 145 -14.76 -3.58 5.58
CA GLY A 145 -13.70 -3.63 6.59
C GLY A 145 -13.40 -2.26 7.22
N ALA A 146 -13.52 -1.16 6.46
CA ALA A 146 -13.41 0.19 7.02
C ALA A 146 -14.56 0.49 7.98
N ARG A 147 -15.79 0.10 7.62
CA ARG A 147 -16.97 0.26 8.47
C ARG A 147 -16.88 -0.55 9.77
N GLU A 148 -16.39 -1.80 9.68
CA GLU A 148 -16.16 -2.66 10.84
C GLU A 148 -15.09 -2.07 11.78
N ARG A 149 -13.94 -1.62 11.24
CA ARG A 149 -12.88 -0.97 12.03
C ARG A 149 -13.40 0.28 12.74
N LYS A 150 -14.17 1.12 12.04
CA LYS A 150 -14.78 2.32 12.65
C LYS A 150 -15.71 1.94 13.82
N ARG A 151 -16.48 0.86 13.71
CA ARG A 151 -17.33 0.36 14.79
C ARG A 151 -16.54 -0.13 16.01
N ARG A 152 -15.30 -0.66 15.78
CA ARG A 152 -14.41 -1.14 16.85
C ARG A 152 -13.51 -0.03 17.42
N GLY A 153 -13.62 1.20 16.94
CA GLY A 153 -12.75 2.30 17.37
C GLY A 153 -11.28 2.17 16.96
N GLU A 154 -10.98 1.31 15.98
CA GLU A 154 -9.62 1.09 15.51
C GLU A 154 -9.16 2.23 14.58
N VAL A 155 -8.02 2.84 14.90
CA VAL A 155 -7.39 3.87 14.04
C VAL A 155 -6.65 3.19 12.89
N SER A 156 -6.86 3.70 11.67
CA SER A 156 -6.17 3.19 10.48
C SER A 156 -4.67 3.52 10.54
N LYS A 157 -3.82 2.51 10.38
CA LYS A 157 -2.35 2.69 10.29
C LYS A 157 -1.91 3.47 9.04
N ALA A 158 -2.80 3.71 8.09
CA ALA A 158 -2.52 4.50 6.89
C ALA A 158 -2.22 5.98 7.20
N HIS A 159 -2.65 6.46 8.36
CA HIS A 159 -2.42 7.85 8.83
C HIS A 159 -1.38 7.92 9.95
N ALA A 160 -0.60 6.85 10.18
CA ALA A 160 0.48 6.87 11.16
C ALA A 160 1.53 7.93 10.76
N LYS A 161 1.93 8.78 11.71
CA LYS A 161 2.99 9.75 11.50
C LYS A 161 4.30 9.02 11.18
N LYS A 162 5.07 9.60 10.28
CA LYS A 162 6.39 9.12 9.90
C LYS A 162 7.42 10.09 10.45
N PHE A 163 8.47 9.57 11.03
CA PHE A 163 9.56 10.37 11.54
C PHE A 163 10.89 9.64 11.42
N SER A 164 11.97 10.39 11.55
CA SER A 164 13.36 9.93 11.64
C SER A 164 14.03 10.62 12.83
N PHE A 165 15.34 10.48 12.96
CA PHE A 165 16.17 11.22 13.89
C PHE A 165 17.24 11.99 13.12
N ASP A 166 17.63 13.16 13.68
CA ASP A 166 18.78 13.92 13.24
C ASP A 166 20.09 13.39 13.87
#